data_5f23234276fcafb595826d49b43dc551
#
_entry.id   5f23234276fcafb595826d49b43dc551
#
_cell.length_a   1.000
_cell.length_b   1.000
_cell.length_c   1.000
_cell.angle_alpha   90.00
_cell.angle_beta   90.00
_cell.angle_gamma   90.00
#
_symmetry.space_group_name_H-M   'P 1'
#
loop_
_entity.id
_entity.type
_entity.pdbx_description
1 polymer ?
#
loop_
_entity_poly.entity_id
_entity_poly.type
_entity_poly.pdbx_seq_one_letter_code
_entity_poly.pdbx_strand_id
1 'polypeptide(L)'
;MAGNRPLIGVISDRRMQGPHPFHMVGEKYLRAVVDGADGYPVGLPSLAEGFDVVDILERLDGLLLTGSPSNIEPHHYLGDPCEPGTWHVPVRVVAALALIPAVIRAGMPLLAICRGFQE
;
A
#
# COMPACT_ATOMS: atom_id res chain seq x y z
N MET A 1 -4.79 -27.21 -3.72
CA MET A 1 -6.04 -26.78 -3.09
C MET A 1 -6.10 -25.27 -3.03
N ALA A 2 -7.15 -24.72 -3.60
CA ALA A 2 -7.32 -23.26 -3.65
C ALA A 2 -7.33 -22.62 -2.25
N GLY A 3 -7.91 -23.30 -1.23
CA GLY A 3 -8.02 -22.78 0.12
C GLY A 3 -6.72 -22.57 0.88
N ASN A 4 -5.58 -23.03 0.34
CA ASN A 4 -4.28 -22.91 1.00
C ASN A 4 -3.41 -21.78 0.43
N ARG A 5 -3.94 -21.01 -0.53
CA ARG A 5 -3.18 -19.90 -1.09
C ARG A 5 -3.18 -18.72 -0.12
N PRO A 6 -2.02 -18.06 0.08
CA PRO A 6 -1.96 -16.91 0.97
C PRO A 6 -2.76 -15.73 0.42
N LEU A 7 -3.40 -15.01 1.32
CA LEU A 7 -4.11 -13.77 1.00
C LEU A 7 -3.14 -12.60 1.21
N ILE A 8 -2.79 -11.91 0.13
CA ILE A 8 -1.79 -10.85 0.13
C ILE A 8 -2.47 -9.51 -0.10
N GLY A 9 -2.36 -8.62 0.88
CA GLY A 9 -2.84 -7.25 0.75
C GLY A 9 -1.89 -6.42 -0.12
N VAL A 10 -2.43 -5.63 -1.03
CA VAL A 10 -1.65 -4.75 -1.91
C VAL A 10 -2.16 -3.33 -1.71
N ILE A 11 -1.30 -2.44 -1.21
CA ILE A 11 -1.69 -1.06 -0.94
C ILE A 11 -2.09 -0.34 -2.23
N SER A 12 -3.15 0.46 -2.18
CA SER A 12 -3.63 1.22 -3.32
C SER A 12 -3.11 2.66 -3.29
N ASP A 13 -3.05 3.28 -4.47
CA ASP A 13 -2.96 4.73 -4.62
C ASP A 13 -4.35 5.30 -4.78
N ARG A 14 -4.52 6.56 -4.39
CA ARG A 14 -5.73 7.32 -4.64
C ARG A 14 -5.48 8.27 -5.80
N ARG A 15 -6.29 8.16 -6.85
CA ARG A 15 -6.16 9.00 -8.04
C ARG A 15 -7.51 9.53 -8.47
N MET A 16 -7.52 10.76 -8.97
CA MET A 16 -8.70 11.33 -9.58
C MET A 16 -8.88 10.79 -10.99
N GLN A 17 -10.09 10.33 -11.30
CA GLN A 17 -10.52 9.98 -12.65
C GLN A 17 -11.66 10.93 -13.00
N GLY A 18 -11.35 12.02 -13.73
CA GLY A 18 -12.29 13.11 -13.88
C GLY A 18 -12.61 13.74 -12.52
N PRO A 19 -13.89 13.93 -12.17
CA PRO A 19 -14.26 14.52 -10.89
C PRO A 19 -14.32 13.54 -9.72
N HIS A 20 -14.00 12.25 -9.94
CA HIS A 20 -14.17 11.23 -8.93
C HIS A 20 -12.82 10.65 -8.46
N PRO A 21 -12.63 10.47 -7.14
CA PRO A 21 -11.48 9.76 -6.62
C PRO A 21 -11.64 8.24 -6.73
N PHE A 22 -10.58 7.56 -7.11
CA PHE A 22 -10.51 6.11 -7.22
C PHE A 22 -9.33 5.60 -6.42
N HIS A 23 -9.48 4.42 -5.83
CA HIS A 23 -8.36 3.69 -5.26
C HIS A 23 -7.94 2.60 -6.25
N MET A 24 -6.66 2.59 -6.62
CA MET A 24 -6.17 1.80 -7.75
C MET A 24 -4.91 1.04 -7.38
N VAL A 25 -4.80 -0.17 -7.91
CA VAL A 25 -3.58 -0.98 -7.85
C VAL A 25 -3.21 -1.36 -9.28
N GLY A 26 -1.93 -1.18 -9.63
CA GLY A 26 -1.45 -1.57 -10.95
C GLY A 26 -1.56 -3.08 -11.15
N GLU A 27 -2.05 -3.51 -12.31
CA GLU A 27 -2.25 -4.93 -12.63
C GLU A 27 -0.96 -5.74 -12.47
N LYS A 28 0.20 -5.17 -12.81
CA LYS A 28 1.48 -5.87 -12.69
C LYS A 28 1.77 -6.35 -11.26
N TYR A 29 1.32 -5.61 -10.25
CA TYR A 29 1.49 -6.03 -8.86
C TYR A 29 0.55 -7.16 -8.49
N LEU A 30 -0.68 -7.09 -8.97
CA LEU A 30 -1.65 -8.18 -8.79
C LEU A 30 -1.15 -9.46 -9.47
N ARG A 31 -0.62 -9.34 -10.69
CA ARG A 31 -0.02 -10.48 -11.40
C ARG A 31 1.19 -11.03 -10.68
N ALA A 32 2.01 -10.17 -10.06
CA ALA A 32 3.16 -10.63 -9.28
C ALA A 32 2.73 -11.50 -8.11
N VAL A 33 1.65 -11.16 -7.42
CA VAL A 33 1.12 -11.99 -6.34
C VAL A 33 0.62 -13.33 -6.86
N VAL A 34 -0.15 -13.33 -7.95
CA VAL A 34 -0.71 -14.56 -8.51
C VAL A 34 0.38 -15.47 -9.08
N ASP A 35 1.27 -14.92 -9.90
CA ASP A 35 2.25 -15.71 -10.64
C ASP A 35 3.52 -15.99 -9.84
N GLY A 36 3.93 -15.03 -8.99
CA GLY A 36 5.17 -15.15 -8.22
C GLY A 36 5.00 -15.80 -6.87
N ALA A 37 3.92 -15.51 -6.17
CA ALA A 37 3.69 -16.00 -4.81
C ALA A 37 2.61 -17.08 -4.72
N ASP A 38 1.98 -17.42 -5.83
CA ASP A 38 0.83 -18.33 -5.87
C ASP A 38 -0.25 -17.92 -4.85
N GLY A 39 -0.49 -16.60 -4.74
CA GLY A 39 -1.38 -16.02 -3.76
C GLY A 39 -2.65 -15.42 -4.34
N TYR A 40 -3.53 -15.00 -3.44
CA TYR A 40 -4.70 -14.20 -3.78
C TYR A 40 -4.39 -12.72 -3.49
N PRO A 41 -4.39 -11.83 -4.49
CA PRO A 41 -4.19 -10.41 -4.26
C PRO A 41 -5.49 -9.73 -3.83
N VAL A 42 -5.39 -8.84 -2.85
CA VAL A 42 -6.50 -8.00 -2.40
C VAL A 42 -6.00 -6.56 -2.34
N GLY A 43 -6.61 -5.67 -3.12
CA GLY A 43 -6.31 -4.25 -3.05
C GLY A 43 -6.81 -3.66 -1.73
N LEU A 44 -5.93 -3.01 -0.99
CA LEU A 44 -6.28 -2.34 0.26
C LEU A 44 -6.55 -0.87 -0.01
N PRO A 45 -7.73 -0.34 0.39
CA PRO A 45 -8.00 1.08 0.21
C PRO A 45 -7.10 1.94 1.11
N SER A 46 -6.74 3.11 0.60
CA SER A 46 -6.00 4.12 1.35
C SER A 46 -6.96 5.25 1.74
N LEU A 47 -7.79 4.98 2.73
CA LEU A 47 -8.78 5.93 3.23
C LEU A 47 -8.25 6.64 4.46
N ALA A 48 -8.51 7.96 4.55
CA ALA A 48 -8.03 8.78 5.65
C ALA A 48 -8.85 8.60 6.93
N GLU A 49 -10.16 8.35 6.78
CA GLU A 49 -11.09 8.32 7.92
C GLU A 49 -12.10 7.18 7.76
N GLY A 50 -12.67 6.76 8.88
CA GLY A 50 -13.72 5.75 8.90
C GLY A 50 -13.25 4.34 8.60
N PHE A 51 -11.95 4.12 8.51
CA PHE A 51 -11.38 2.84 8.15
C PHE A 51 -10.06 2.64 8.90
N ASP A 52 -10.01 1.64 9.78
CA ASP A 52 -8.79 1.26 10.44
C ASP A 52 -8.08 0.18 9.61
N VAL A 53 -7.07 0.60 8.86
CA VAL A 53 -6.34 -0.29 7.96
C VAL A 53 -5.61 -1.40 8.71
N VAL A 54 -5.27 -1.19 9.99
CA VAL A 54 -4.58 -2.19 10.80
C VAL A 54 -5.48 -3.38 11.11
N ASP A 55 -6.80 -3.18 11.25
CA ASP A 55 -7.74 -4.25 11.53
C ASP A 55 -7.75 -5.35 10.46
N ILE A 56 -7.44 -4.99 9.21
CA ILE A 56 -7.44 -5.97 8.12
C ILE A 56 -6.27 -6.95 8.21
N LEU A 57 -5.21 -6.59 8.94
CA LEU A 57 -4.01 -7.44 9.03
C LEU A 57 -4.32 -8.82 9.58
N GLU A 58 -5.30 -8.94 10.46
CA GLU A 58 -5.69 -10.24 11.02
C GLU A 58 -6.19 -11.21 9.95
N ARG A 59 -6.63 -10.69 8.81
CA ARG A 59 -7.17 -11.47 7.70
C ARG A 59 -6.19 -11.70 6.57
N LEU A 60 -4.99 -11.12 6.66
CA LEU A 60 -3.97 -11.22 5.62
C LEU A 60 -2.85 -12.17 6.02
N ASP A 61 -2.25 -12.79 5.02
CA ASP A 61 -1.07 -13.64 5.20
C ASP A 61 0.22 -12.88 4.83
N GLY A 62 0.11 -11.77 4.13
CA GLY A 62 1.24 -10.94 3.76
C GLY A 62 0.81 -9.60 3.21
N LEU A 63 1.77 -8.69 3.05
CA LEU A 63 1.53 -7.33 2.57
C LEU A 63 2.54 -6.96 1.50
N LEU A 64 2.06 -6.34 0.43
CA LEU A 64 2.87 -5.77 -0.65
C LEU A 64 2.66 -4.26 -0.70
N LEU A 65 3.74 -3.51 -0.50
CA LEU A 65 3.76 -2.06 -0.70
C LEU A 65 4.33 -1.79 -2.09
N THR A 66 3.51 -1.23 -2.96
CA THR A 66 3.83 -1.07 -4.38
C THR A 66 4.68 0.16 -4.64
N GLY A 67 5.31 0.21 -5.83
CA GLY A 67 5.84 1.45 -6.37
C GLY A 67 4.71 2.44 -6.66
N SER A 68 5.08 3.72 -6.77
CA SER A 68 4.19 4.81 -7.11
C SER A 68 5.00 5.95 -7.68
N PRO A 69 4.47 6.70 -8.66
CA PRO A 69 5.12 7.93 -9.12
C PRO A 69 4.99 9.09 -8.14
N SER A 70 4.16 8.96 -7.10
CA SER A 70 4.05 9.97 -6.05
C SER A 70 5.22 9.90 -5.08
N ASN A 71 5.38 10.95 -4.27
CA ASN A 71 6.46 11.06 -3.29
C ASN A 71 5.91 11.14 -1.87
N ILE A 72 6.74 10.72 -0.91
CA ILE A 72 6.42 10.88 0.51
C ILE A 72 6.57 12.35 0.88
N GLU A 73 5.61 12.88 1.63
CA GLU A 73 5.67 14.26 2.07
C GLU A 73 6.84 14.47 3.03
N PRO A 74 7.64 15.54 2.85
CA PRO A 74 8.87 15.74 3.63
C PRO A 74 8.68 15.81 5.15
N HIS A 75 7.52 16.24 5.63
CA HIS A 75 7.29 16.35 7.07
C HIS A 75 7.35 15.00 7.81
N HIS A 76 7.18 13.87 7.12
CA HIS A 76 7.28 12.55 7.73
C HIS A 76 8.73 12.14 8.07
N TYR A 77 9.71 12.73 7.40
CA TYR A 77 11.13 12.40 7.63
C TYR A 77 11.99 13.64 7.91
N LEU A 78 11.36 14.76 8.24
CA LEU A 78 12.03 16.04 8.57
C LEU A 78 12.92 16.57 7.44
N GLY A 79 12.51 16.32 6.19
CA GLY A 79 13.24 16.77 5.02
C GLY A 79 12.84 18.18 4.59
N ASP A 80 13.60 18.73 3.63
CA ASP A 80 13.27 20.00 3.02
C ASP A 80 12.01 19.91 2.16
N PRO A 81 11.25 21.02 2.00
CA PRO A 81 10.08 21.01 1.15
C PRO A 81 10.41 20.58 -0.28
N CYS A 82 9.48 19.83 -0.89
CA CYS A 82 9.62 19.41 -2.27
C CYS A 82 9.47 20.58 -3.23
N GLU A 83 9.99 20.39 -4.46
CA GLU A 83 9.75 21.33 -5.54
C GLU A 83 8.25 21.51 -5.79
N PRO A 84 7.78 22.71 -6.18
CA PRO A 84 6.39 22.93 -6.54
C PRO A 84 5.94 21.97 -7.65
N GLY A 85 4.72 21.42 -7.51
CA GLY A 85 4.19 20.47 -8.47
C GLY A 85 4.59 19.02 -8.23
N THR A 86 5.40 18.73 -7.23
CA THR A 86 5.70 17.35 -6.82
C THR A 86 4.41 16.65 -6.39
N TRP A 87 4.19 15.48 -6.96
CA TRP A 87 2.98 14.72 -6.67
C TRP A 87 3.09 13.93 -5.36
N HIS A 88 2.06 14.10 -4.51
CA HIS A 88 1.92 13.37 -3.25
C HIS A 88 0.56 12.70 -3.18
N VAL A 89 0.48 11.57 -2.47
CA VAL A 89 -0.78 10.91 -2.13
C VAL A 89 -0.82 10.73 -0.61
N PRO A 90 -1.23 11.77 0.14
CA PRO A 90 -1.15 11.76 1.61
C PRO A 90 -1.88 10.59 2.26
N VAL A 91 -3.05 10.22 1.77
CA VAL A 91 -3.85 9.11 2.35
C VAL A 91 -3.12 7.78 2.25
N ARG A 92 -2.36 7.56 1.17
CA ARG A 92 -1.54 6.36 1.03
C ARG A 92 -0.41 6.34 2.05
N VAL A 93 0.27 7.47 2.23
CA VAL A 93 1.38 7.59 3.18
C VAL A 93 0.88 7.29 4.59
N VAL A 94 -0.24 7.89 5.00
CA VAL A 94 -0.84 7.65 6.31
C VAL A 94 -1.19 6.17 6.49
N ALA A 95 -1.79 5.54 5.48
CA ALA A 95 -2.13 4.12 5.53
C ALA A 95 -0.87 3.24 5.66
N ALA A 96 0.15 3.50 4.84
CA ALA A 96 1.39 2.73 4.86
C ALA A 96 2.13 2.89 6.19
N LEU A 97 2.23 4.11 6.71
CA LEU A 97 2.91 4.37 7.98
C LEU A 97 2.18 3.76 9.18
N ALA A 98 0.87 3.52 9.08
CA ALA A 98 0.13 2.78 10.10
C ALA A 98 0.36 1.27 9.97
N LEU A 99 0.40 0.75 8.73
CA LEU A 99 0.55 -0.68 8.46
C LEU A 99 1.95 -1.20 8.79
N ILE A 100 3.00 -0.48 8.43
CA ILE A 100 4.38 -0.98 8.52
C ILE A 100 4.76 -1.42 9.93
N PRO A 101 4.59 -0.59 10.98
CA PRO A 101 4.93 -1.04 12.32
C PRO A 101 4.09 -2.23 12.78
N ALA A 102 2.81 -2.26 12.43
CA ALA A 102 1.91 -3.35 12.81
C ALA A 102 2.30 -4.66 12.15
N VAL A 103 2.67 -4.63 10.87
CA VAL A 103 3.13 -5.80 10.11
C VAL A 103 4.43 -6.34 10.71
N ILE A 104 5.36 -5.46 11.04
CA ILE A 104 6.64 -5.85 11.64
C ILE A 104 6.41 -6.51 13.01
N ARG A 105 5.56 -5.91 13.84
CA ARG A 105 5.24 -6.47 15.16
C ARG A 105 4.56 -7.83 15.07
N ALA A 106 3.72 -8.02 14.05
CA ALA A 106 3.01 -9.28 13.83
C ALA A 106 3.89 -10.37 13.21
N GLY A 107 5.10 -10.02 12.76
CA GLY A 107 5.96 -10.96 12.04
C GLY A 107 5.42 -11.39 10.69
N MET A 108 4.54 -10.59 10.09
CA MET A 108 3.93 -10.89 8.80
C MET A 108 4.90 -10.64 7.65
N PRO A 109 4.94 -11.50 6.62
CA PRO A 109 5.74 -11.25 5.42
C PRO A 109 5.37 -9.91 4.78
N LEU A 110 6.39 -9.12 4.48
CA LEU A 110 6.26 -7.79 3.88
C LEU A 110 7.25 -7.65 2.74
N LEU A 111 6.76 -7.28 1.56
CA LEU A 111 7.60 -6.89 0.44
C LEU A 111 7.28 -5.43 0.09
N ALA A 112 8.31 -4.60 0.05
CA ALA A 112 8.18 -3.19 -0.28
C ALA A 112 9.02 -2.88 -1.52
N ILE A 113 8.39 -2.32 -2.55
CA ILE A 113 9.00 -2.08 -3.86
C ILE A 113 9.10 -0.59 -4.11
N CYS A 114 10.32 -0.11 -4.42
CA CYS A 114 10.59 1.27 -4.84
C CYS A 114 10.02 2.27 -3.83
N ARG A 115 8.96 3.00 -4.21
CA ARG A 115 8.27 3.98 -3.36
C ARG A 115 7.78 3.32 -2.05
N GLY A 116 7.28 2.08 -2.11
CA GLY A 116 6.88 1.34 -0.93
C GLY A 116 8.03 1.06 0.03
N PHE A 117 9.24 0.84 -0.49
CA PHE A 117 10.43 0.69 0.34
C PHE A 117 10.82 1.99 1.04
N GLN A 118 10.53 3.13 0.41
CA GLN A 118 10.83 4.45 0.99
C GLN A 118 9.87 4.82 2.13
N GLU A 119 8.72 4.23 2.18
CA GLU A 119 7.76 4.43 3.28
C GLU A 119 8.26 3.75 4.55
#